data_f1c1db965133eb11b0f62e4e0e2f8bf8
#
_entry.id   f1c1db965133eb11b0f62e4e0e2f8bf8
#
_cell.length_a   1.000
_cell.length_b   1.000
_cell.length_c   1.000
_cell.angle_alpha   90.00
_cell.angle_beta   90.00
_cell.angle_gamma   90.00
#
_symmetry.space_group_name_H-M   'P 1'
#
loop_
_entity.id
_entity.type
_entity.pdbx_description
1 polymer ?
#
loop_
_entity_poly.entity_id
_entity_poly.type
_entity_poly.pdbx_seq_one_letter_code
_entity_poly.pdbx_strand_id
1 'polypeptide(L)'
;MLASIFSLNVIQTALELGCIYALVALALFLSYSILNIADLSTDGCFTLGCAVACQVALTGHPFLALLAAMAAGVCSGFITAFLQTRLGVESIMAGIIVNTGLYTINLAVMGFSSTMSLVKTDTVFSIAKSVLRFTGGGYKLVLAAVVIALAGAAMVGFLGTRLGLSIRATGDNAAMVRASSINPAFTITVGLCISGALTALSGGLLAQYQKSCDINVGTGMVTIALASLIIGETLVGKRTMVRRVLGVVFGSCLYRFIVAVALRFNV
;
A
#
# COMPACT_ATOMS: atom_id res chain seq x y z
N MET A 1 -0.43 34.61 -6.96
CA MET A 1 -0.56 33.28 -7.56
C MET A 1 0.48 32.29 -7.05
N LEU A 2 1.79 32.54 -7.15
CA LEU A 2 2.83 31.62 -6.60
C LEU A 2 2.71 31.38 -5.07
N ALA A 3 2.39 32.39 -4.28
CA ALA A 3 2.24 32.27 -2.81
C ALA A 3 1.04 31.38 -2.40
N SER A 4 0.00 31.27 -3.22
CA SER A 4 -1.14 30.39 -2.96
C SER A 4 -0.86 28.92 -3.31
N ILE A 5 0.12 28.65 -4.19
CA ILE A 5 0.56 27.31 -4.60
C ILE A 5 1.35 26.65 -3.47
N PHE A 6 2.20 27.42 -2.77
CA PHE A 6 3.03 26.96 -1.64
C PHE A 6 2.36 27.19 -0.28
N SER A 7 1.01 27.22 -0.21
CA SER A 7 0.35 27.31 1.09
C SER A 7 0.72 26.09 1.96
N LEU A 8 1.02 26.33 3.23
CA LEU A 8 1.40 25.29 4.21
C LEU A 8 0.41 24.11 4.21
N ASN A 9 -0.87 24.38 4.01
CA ASN A 9 -1.93 23.38 3.97
C ASN A 9 -1.80 22.41 2.77
N VAL A 10 -1.37 22.91 1.60
CA VAL A 10 -1.18 22.05 0.40
C VAL A 10 0.01 21.11 0.59
N ILE A 11 1.12 21.65 1.11
CA ILE A 11 2.32 20.87 1.42
C ILE A 11 1.99 19.80 2.46
N GLN A 12 1.27 20.17 3.52
CA GLN A 12 0.87 19.25 4.57
C GLN A 12 -0.01 18.10 4.01
N THR A 13 -1.06 18.41 3.25
CA THR A 13 -1.96 17.41 2.65
C THR A 13 -1.21 16.50 1.66
N ALA A 14 -0.29 17.06 0.86
CA ALA A 14 0.53 16.28 -0.06
C ALA A 14 1.44 15.30 0.68
N LEU A 15 2.04 15.70 1.81
CA LEU A 15 2.85 14.83 2.65
C LEU A 15 2.02 13.76 3.37
N GLU A 16 0.84 14.10 3.89
CA GLU A 16 -0.08 13.16 4.53
C GLU A 16 -0.47 12.04 3.56
N LEU A 17 -0.94 12.41 2.37
CA LEU A 17 -1.27 11.45 1.32
C LEU A 17 -0.03 10.71 0.81
N GLY A 18 1.11 11.41 0.67
CA GLY A 18 2.38 10.81 0.30
C GLY A 18 2.80 9.68 1.22
N CYS A 19 2.65 9.85 2.54
CA CYS A 19 2.94 8.81 3.53
C CYS A 19 1.96 7.62 3.44
N ILE A 20 0.66 7.86 3.20
CA ILE A 20 -0.32 6.78 3.05
C ILE A 20 -0.03 5.96 1.80
N TYR A 21 0.21 6.60 0.66
CA TYR A 21 0.52 5.90 -0.60
C TYR A 21 1.93 5.29 -0.62
N ALA A 22 2.84 5.74 0.22
CA ALA A 22 4.15 5.12 0.38
C ALA A 22 4.06 3.65 0.81
N LEU A 23 2.99 3.25 1.52
CA LEU A 23 2.75 1.85 1.87
C LEU A 23 2.49 0.98 0.64
N VAL A 24 1.72 1.48 -0.34
CA VAL A 24 1.53 0.77 -1.62
C VAL A 24 2.82 0.73 -2.41
N ALA A 25 3.58 1.84 -2.41
CA ALA A 25 4.88 1.87 -3.07
C ALA A 25 5.87 0.87 -2.45
N LEU A 26 5.86 0.68 -1.11
CA LEU A 26 6.62 -0.36 -0.43
C LEU A 26 6.12 -1.78 -0.75
N ALA A 27 4.82 -1.96 -0.91
CA ALA A 27 4.24 -3.23 -1.34
C ALA A 27 4.75 -3.61 -2.74
N LEU A 28 4.68 -2.68 -3.69
CA LEU A 28 5.22 -2.88 -5.04
C LEU A 28 6.76 -2.94 -5.07
N PHE A 29 7.46 -2.27 -4.17
CA PHE A 29 8.90 -2.47 -4.00
C PHE A 29 9.22 -3.94 -3.70
N LEU A 30 8.44 -4.59 -2.83
CA LEU A 30 8.64 -6.01 -2.51
C LEU A 30 8.29 -6.92 -3.69
N SER A 31 7.14 -6.72 -4.35
CA SER A 31 6.69 -7.59 -5.43
C SER A 31 7.47 -7.33 -6.74
N TYR A 32 7.59 -6.08 -7.15
CA TYR A 32 8.19 -5.71 -8.43
C TYR A 32 9.72 -5.61 -8.38
N SER A 33 10.28 -4.88 -7.38
CA SER A 33 11.72 -4.61 -7.34
C SER A 33 12.55 -5.72 -6.65
N ILE A 34 11.95 -6.50 -5.74
CA ILE A 34 12.63 -7.58 -5.02
C ILE A 34 12.30 -8.95 -5.63
N LEU A 35 11.04 -9.29 -5.82
CA LEU A 35 10.61 -10.59 -6.39
C LEU A 35 10.64 -10.61 -7.92
N ASN A 36 10.73 -9.45 -8.56
CA ASN A 36 10.62 -9.30 -10.02
C ASN A 36 9.29 -9.85 -10.59
N ILE A 37 8.21 -9.67 -9.84
CA ILE A 37 6.85 -10.09 -10.16
C ILE A 37 5.98 -8.86 -10.34
N ALA A 38 5.40 -8.67 -11.54
CA ALA A 38 4.44 -7.60 -11.80
C ALA A 38 3.07 -8.02 -11.24
N ASP A 39 2.70 -7.49 -10.07
CA ASP A 39 1.42 -7.77 -9.43
C ASP A 39 0.39 -6.69 -9.77
N LEU A 40 -0.54 -7.00 -10.66
CA LEU A 40 -1.65 -6.11 -11.04
C LEU A 40 -2.89 -6.29 -10.15
N SER A 41 -2.87 -7.19 -9.17
CA SER A 41 -3.97 -7.34 -8.21
C SER A 41 -4.01 -6.20 -7.17
N THR A 42 -2.96 -5.38 -7.13
CA THR A 42 -2.77 -4.28 -6.17
C THR A 42 -3.93 -3.28 -6.18
N ASP A 43 -4.50 -2.94 -7.35
CA ASP A 43 -5.64 -2.01 -7.48
C ASP A 43 -6.87 -2.55 -6.74
N GLY A 44 -7.25 -3.82 -7.00
CA GLY A 44 -8.37 -4.47 -6.32
C GLY A 44 -8.11 -4.71 -4.82
N CYS A 45 -6.88 -5.07 -4.47
CA CYS A 45 -6.46 -5.29 -3.08
C CYS A 45 -6.49 -4.00 -2.26
N PHE A 46 -6.12 -2.86 -2.86
CA PHE A 46 -6.24 -1.55 -2.23
C PHE A 46 -7.69 -1.20 -1.92
N THR A 47 -8.58 -1.38 -2.90
CA THR A 47 -10.03 -1.18 -2.73
C THR A 47 -10.61 -2.14 -1.69
N LEU A 48 -10.16 -3.41 -1.67
CA LEU A 48 -10.55 -4.38 -0.64
C LEU A 48 -10.19 -3.89 0.76
N GLY A 49 -8.97 -3.37 0.93
CA GLY A 49 -8.52 -2.78 2.18
C GLY A 49 -9.39 -1.59 2.61
N CYS A 50 -9.77 -0.71 1.67
CA CYS A 50 -10.72 0.38 1.92
C CYS A 50 -12.08 -0.14 2.38
N ALA A 51 -12.68 -1.07 1.64
CA ALA A 51 -14.02 -1.60 1.89
C ALA A 51 -14.10 -2.32 3.24
N VAL A 52 -13.17 -3.24 3.52
CA VAL A 52 -13.11 -3.99 4.79
C VAL A 52 -12.87 -3.05 5.97
N ALA A 53 -11.94 -2.09 5.82
CA ALA A 53 -11.69 -1.11 6.88
C ALA A 53 -12.92 -0.25 7.16
N CYS A 54 -13.66 0.17 6.12
CA CYS A 54 -14.92 0.90 6.31
C CYS A 54 -15.96 0.05 7.05
N GLN A 55 -16.18 -1.17 6.61
CA GLN A 55 -17.18 -2.05 7.20
C GLN A 55 -16.90 -2.34 8.69
N VAL A 56 -15.63 -2.62 9.03
CA VAL A 56 -15.26 -2.87 10.42
C VAL A 56 -15.23 -1.58 11.25
N ALA A 57 -14.84 -0.43 10.67
CA ALA A 57 -14.90 0.84 11.38
C ALA A 57 -16.32 1.26 11.76
N LEU A 58 -17.33 0.90 10.94
CA LEU A 58 -18.75 1.11 11.27
C LEU A 58 -19.19 0.37 12.54
N THR A 59 -18.51 -0.71 12.93
CA THR A 59 -18.77 -1.42 14.21
C THR A 59 -18.14 -0.74 15.43
N GLY A 60 -17.46 0.39 15.26
CA GLY A 60 -16.88 1.17 16.35
C GLY A 60 -15.44 0.80 16.74
N HIS A 61 -14.78 -0.06 15.99
CA HIS A 61 -13.40 -0.53 16.28
C HIS A 61 -12.39 -0.13 15.19
N PRO A 62 -11.93 1.12 15.13
CA PRO A 62 -11.09 1.62 14.03
C PRO A 62 -9.70 0.98 13.94
N PHE A 63 -9.11 0.53 15.05
CA PHE A 63 -7.83 -0.21 15.04
C PHE A 63 -8.00 -1.63 14.51
N LEU A 64 -9.06 -2.33 14.93
CA LEU A 64 -9.39 -3.65 14.37
C LEU A 64 -9.70 -3.58 12.88
N ALA A 65 -10.25 -2.46 12.40
CA ALA A 65 -10.50 -2.22 10.99
C ALA A 65 -9.21 -2.30 10.14
N LEU A 66 -8.10 -1.75 10.64
CA LEU A 66 -6.80 -1.82 9.94
C LEU A 66 -6.22 -3.24 9.94
N LEU A 67 -6.35 -3.97 11.06
CA LEU A 67 -5.91 -5.36 11.14
C LEU A 67 -6.75 -6.27 10.22
N ALA A 68 -8.07 -6.06 10.18
CA ALA A 68 -8.95 -6.78 9.27
C ALA A 68 -8.64 -6.49 7.80
N ALA A 69 -8.34 -5.23 7.47
CA ALA A 69 -7.88 -4.86 6.13
C ALA A 69 -6.58 -5.57 5.75
N MET A 70 -5.59 -5.61 6.65
CA MET A 70 -4.34 -6.35 6.43
C MET A 70 -4.60 -7.84 6.20
N ALA A 71 -5.46 -8.47 7.01
CA ALA A 71 -5.81 -9.88 6.85
C ALA A 71 -6.48 -10.15 5.50
N ALA A 72 -7.41 -9.29 5.08
CA ALA A 72 -8.02 -9.37 3.76
C ALA A 72 -7.00 -9.23 2.62
N GLY A 73 -6.03 -8.33 2.78
CA GLY A 73 -4.91 -8.17 1.84
C GLY A 73 -4.00 -9.40 1.77
N VAL A 74 -3.72 -10.06 2.91
CA VAL A 74 -2.99 -11.34 2.93
C VAL A 74 -3.75 -12.40 2.14
N CYS A 75 -5.07 -12.51 2.31
CA CYS A 75 -5.89 -13.46 1.56
C CYS A 75 -5.85 -13.17 0.05
N SER A 76 -5.94 -11.91 -0.36
CA SER A 76 -5.81 -11.51 -1.76
C SER A 76 -4.45 -11.90 -2.34
N GLY A 77 -3.36 -11.54 -1.63
CA GLY A 77 -2.00 -11.90 -2.04
C GLY A 77 -1.76 -13.41 -2.10
N PHE A 78 -2.37 -14.17 -1.18
CA PHE A 78 -2.31 -15.63 -1.19
C PHE A 78 -3.00 -16.21 -2.43
N ILE A 79 -4.18 -15.70 -2.82
CA ILE A 79 -4.90 -16.15 -4.01
C ILE A 79 -4.05 -15.89 -5.27
N THR A 80 -3.48 -14.68 -5.39
CA THR A 80 -2.57 -14.33 -6.51
C THR A 80 -1.37 -15.26 -6.56
N ALA A 81 -0.74 -15.51 -5.42
CA ALA A 81 0.40 -16.42 -5.32
C ALA A 81 0.03 -17.86 -5.64
N PHE A 82 -1.14 -18.34 -5.23
CA PHE A 82 -1.64 -19.67 -5.52
C PHE A 82 -1.83 -19.89 -7.02
N LEU A 83 -2.42 -18.92 -7.73
CA LEU A 83 -2.58 -18.97 -9.19
C LEU A 83 -1.22 -19.07 -9.88
N GLN A 84 -0.23 -18.29 -9.45
CA GLN A 84 1.10 -18.28 -10.05
C GLN A 84 1.90 -19.54 -9.74
N THR A 85 1.90 -19.98 -8.48
CA THR A 85 2.83 -21.03 -8.02
C THR A 85 2.28 -22.44 -8.19
N ARG A 86 0.95 -22.63 -8.08
CA ARG A 86 0.29 -23.95 -8.18
C ARG A 86 -0.34 -24.21 -9.55
N LEU A 87 -0.97 -23.19 -10.13
CA LEU A 87 -1.61 -23.33 -11.43
C LEU A 87 -0.69 -22.92 -12.59
N GLY A 88 0.49 -22.36 -12.30
CA GLY A 88 1.46 -21.97 -13.32
C GLY A 88 1.00 -20.79 -14.19
N VAL A 89 0.04 -20.01 -13.74
CA VAL A 89 -0.45 -18.83 -14.46
C VAL A 89 0.62 -17.73 -14.43
N GLU A 90 0.85 -17.07 -15.57
CA GLU A 90 1.77 -15.95 -15.66
C GLU A 90 1.37 -14.82 -14.69
N SER A 91 2.36 -14.14 -14.09
CA SER A 91 2.14 -13.17 -13.00
C SER A 91 1.16 -12.05 -13.38
N ILE A 92 1.29 -11.52 -14.59
CA ILE A 92 0.41 -10.45 -15.09
C ILE A 92 -1.03 -10.97 -15.22
N MET A 93 -1.22 -12.14 -15.82
CA MET A 93 -2.55 -12.74 -15.96
C MET A 93 -3.18 -13.07 -14.61
N ALA A 94 -2.42 -13.67 -13.69
CA ALA A 94 -2.90 -13.95 -12.34
C ALA A 94 -3.37 -12.68 -11.63
N GLY A 95 -2.60 -11.59 -11.74
CA GLY A 95 -2.96 -10.28 -11.20
C GLY A 95 -4.27 -9.72 -11.77
N ILE A 96 -4.46 -9.80 -13.09
CA ILE A 96 -5.69 -9.33 -13.76
C ILE A 96 -6.91 -10.16 -13.33
N ILE A 97 -6.79 -11.49 -13.29
CA ILE A 97 -7.87 -12.38 -12.84
C ILE A 97 -8.30 -12.07 -11.42
N VAL A 98 -7.33 -11.93 -10.51
CA VAL A 98 -7.60 -11.60 -9.10
C VAL A 98 -8.21 -10.20 -8.98
N ASN A 99 -7.68 -9.21 -9.68
CA ASN A 99 -8.22 -7.84 -9.67
C ASN A 99 -9.70 -7.81 -10.09
N THR A 100 -10.04 -8.53 -11.17
CA THR A 100 -11.42 -8.63 -11.66
C THR A 100 -12.33 -9.35 -10.65
N GLY A 101 -11.85 -10.44 -10.05
CA GLY A 101 -12.57 -11.15 -8.99
C GLY A 101 -12.78 -10.30 -7.73
N LEU A 102 -11.75 -9.55 -7.33
CA LEU A 102 -11.81 -8.65 -6.19
C LEU A 102 -12.83 -7.50 -6.37
N TYR A 103 -13.08 -7.06 -7.60
CA TYR A 103 -14.10 -6.04 -7.84
C TYR A 103 -15.49 -6.50 -7.35
N THR A 104 -15.87 -7.74 -7.64
CA THR A 104 -17.13 -8.33 -7.19
C THR A 104 -17.15 -8.51 -5.67
N ILE A 105 -16.04 -8.96 -5.08
CA ILE A 105 -15.90 -9.13 -3.63
C ILE A 105 -16.00 -7.77 -2.93
N ASN A 106 -15.34 -6.74 -3.46
CA ASN A 106 -15.38 -5.38 -2.92
C ASN A 106 -16.81 -4.84 -2.93
N LEU A 107 -17.53 -5.03 -4.03
CA LEU A 107 -18.93 -4.61 -4.15
C LEU A 107 -19.82 -5.34 -3.12
N ALA A 108 -19.61 -6.64 -2.91
CA ALA A 108 -20.35 -7.42 -1.91
C ALA A 108 -20.04 -6.95 -0.48
N VAL A 109 -18.75 -6.70 -0.14
CA VAL A 109 -18.33 -6.16 1.16
C VAL A 109 -18.93 -4.78 1.40
N MET A 110 -19.05 -3.95 0.37
CA MET A 110 -19.68 -2.63 0.45
C MET A 110 -21.22 -2.66 0.45
N GLY A 111 -21.84 -3.85 0.54
CA GLY A 111 -23.30 -4.00 0.57
C GLY A 111 -23.97 -3.63 -0.75
N PHE A 112 -23.31 -3.90 -1.88
CA PHE A 112 -23.74 -3.55 -3.25
C PHE A 112 -23.94 -2.05 -3.48
N SER A 113 -23.27 -1.22 -2.67
CA SER A 113 -23.21 0.23 -2.86
C SER A 113 -21.87 0.61 -3.49
N SER A 114 -21.88 1.59 -4.40
CA SER A 114 -20.64 2.10 -5.01
C SER A 114 -19.79 2.95 -4.04
N THR A 115 -20.41 3.48 -2.98
CA THR A 115 -19.75 4.35 -2.00
C THR A 115 -20.20 4.03 -0.58
N MET A 116 -19.26 4.08 0.37
CA MET A 116 -19.53 3.98 1.80
C MET A 116 -19.04 5.23 2.53
N SER A 117 -19.80 5.73 3.49
CA SER A 117 -19.46 6.92 4.27
C SER A 117 -19.21 6.59 5.74
N LEU A 118 -18.10 7.10 6.29
CA LEU A 118 -17.66 6.96 7.69
C LEU A 118 -17.82 8.27 8.49
N VAL A 119 -18.63 9.22 8.01
CA VAL A 119 -18.74 10.57 8.61
C VAL A 119 -19.19 10.53 10.08
N LYS A 120 -20.00 9.54 10.46
CA LYS A 120 -20.57 9.40 11.81
C LYS A 120 -19.78 8.50 12.76
N THR A 121 -18.67 7.91 12.29
CA THR A 121 -17.88 6.96 13.08
C THR A 121 -16.52 7.53 13.48
N ASP A 122 -16.02 7.07 14.62
CA ASP A 122 -14.66 7.38 15.03
C ASP A 122 -13.65 6.64 14.15
N THR A 123 -12.64 7.38 13.70
CA THR A 123 -11.51 6.87 12.92
C THR A 123 -10.25 6.89 13.78
N VAL A 124 -9.22 6.14 13.39
CA VAL A 124 -7.90 6.21 14.06
C VAL A 124 -7.40 7.65 14.09
N PHE A 125 -7.69 8.43 13.06
CA PHE A 125 -7.32 9.86 13.02
C PHE A 125 -8.12 10.71 14.01
N SER A 126 -9.40 10.41 14.27
CA SER A 126 -10.19 11.14 15.28
C SER A 126 -9.73 10.81 16.69
N ILE A 127 -9.38 9.57 16.96
CA ILE A 127 -8.82 9.14 18.25
C ILE A 127 -7.43 9.75 18.45
N ALA A 128 -6.57 9.74 17.42
CA ALA A 128 -5.25 10.38 17.50
C ALA A 128 -5.36 11.89 17.81
N LYS A 129 -6.38 12.58 17.28
CA LYS A 129 -6.65 13.99 17.61
C LYS A 129 -6.94 14.19 19.08
N SER A 130 -7.73 13.30 19.70
CA SER A 130 -8.08 13.41 21.12
C SER A 130 -6.89 13.11 22.05
N VAL A 131 -6.04 12.16 21.68
CA VAL A 131 -4.87 11.72 22.47
C VAL A 131 -3.73 12.72 22.37
N LEU A 132 -3.40 13.20 21.17
CA LEU A 132 -2.24 14.06 20.92
C LEU A 132 -2.46 15.53 21.30
N ARG A 133 -3.70 15.97 21.62
CA ARG A 133 -4.07 17.36 21.98
C ARG A 133 -3.48 18.44 21.05
N PHE A 134 -3.09 18.09 19.84
CA PHE A 134 -2.59 19.07 18.88
C PHE A 134 -3.73 19.94 18.38
N THR A 135 -3.62 21.25 18.63
CA THR A 135 -4.61 22.27 18.23
C THR A 135 -4.57 22.57 16.72
N GLY A 136 -3.65 21.98 15.95
CA GLY A 136 -3.48 22.16 14.50
C GLY A 136 -3.61 20.85 13.73
N GLY A 137 -3.81 20.92 12.41
CA GLY A 137 -3.99 19.76 11.51
C GLY A 137 -2.83 18.74 11.46
N GLY A 138 -1.69 19.01 12.10
CA GLY A 138 -0.48 18.19 12.03
C GLY A 138 -0.58 16.76 12.61
N TYR A 139 -1.61 16.44 13.41
CA TYR A 139 -1.79 15.10 13.97
C TYR A 139 -1.95 14.00 12.90
N LYS A 140 -2.55 14.33 11.76
CA LYS A 140 -2.71 13.38 10.63
C LYS A 140 -1.37 13.05 10.02
N LEU A 141 -0.52 14.05 9.81
CA LEU A 141 0.83 13.87 9.29
C LEU A 141 1.67 13.02 10.25
N VAL A 142 1.63 13.30 11.55
CA VAL A 142 2.39 12.54 12.56
C VAL A 142 1.95 11.08 12.56
N LEU A 143 0.64 10.82 12.56
CA LEU A 143 0.13 9.44 12.51
C LEU A 143 0.58 8.71 11.24
N ALA A 144 0.40 9.32 10.07
CA ALA A 144 0.81 8.73 8.81
C ALA A 144 2.33 8.48 8.76
N ALA A 145 3.14 9.44 9.26
CA ALA A 145 4.59 9.31 9.35
C ALA A 145 5.02 8.17 10.29
N VAL A 146 4.36 8.01 11.44
CA VAL A 146 4.63 6.89 12.36
C VAL A 146 4.31 5.55 11.71
N VAL A 147 3.16 5.42 11.05
CA VAL A 147 2.77 4.17 10.41
C VAL A 147 3.75 3.80 9.29
N ILE A 148 4.13 4.74 8.42
CA ILE A 148 5.08 4.46 7.35
C ILE A 148 6.49 4.17 7.90
N ALA A 149 6.92 4.82 8.97
CA ALA A 149 8.20 4.54 9.61
C ALA A 149 8.22 3.13 10.21
N LEU A 150 7.15 2.71 10.87
CA LEU A 150 7.01 1.34 11.40
C LEU A 150 6.97 0.31 10.27
N ALA A 151 6.20 0.54 9.22
CA ALA A 151 6.13 -0.35 8.06
C ALA A 151 7.48 -0.44 7.33
N GLY A 152 8.16 0.69 7.14
CA GLY A 152 9.49 0.73 6.55
C GLY A 152 10.55 0.01 7.39
N ALA A 153 10.55 0.22 8.71
CA ALA A 153 11.44 -0.48 9.63
C ALA A 153 11.17 -1.99 9.65
N ALA A 154 9.89 -2.40 9.68
CA ALA A 154 9.48 -3.79 9.59
C ALA A 154 9.92 -4.43 8.25
N MET A 155 9.78 -3.71 7.13
CA MET A 155 10.22 -4.17 5.81
C MET A 155 11.73 -4.35 5.76
N VAL A 156 12.52 -3.39 6.26
CA VAL A 156 13.99 -3.49 6.32
C VAL A 156 14.42 -4.66 7.21
N GLY A 157 13.82 -4.78 8.40
CA GLY A 157 14.08 -5.89 9.31
C GLY A 157 13.73 -7.24 8.69
N PHE A 158 12.56 -7.34 8.06
CA PHE A 158 12.11 -8.56 7.38
C PHE A 158 13.05 -8.98 6.24
N LEU A 159 13.47 -8.04 5.40
CA LEU A 159 14.40 -8.31 4.29
C LEU A 159 15.80 -8.70 4.75
N GLY A 160 16.17 -8.44 6.01
CA GLY A 160 17.38 -8.92 6.66
C GLY A 160 17.27 -10.32 7.26
N THR A 161 16.07 -10.88 7.40
CA THR A 161 15.87 -12.25 7.91
C THR A 161 16.23 -13.31 6.87
N ARG A 162 16.34 -14.58 7.32
CA ARG A 162 16.57 -15.72 6.41
C ARG A 162 15.51 -15.83 5.31
N LEU A 163 14.24 -15.59 5.65
CA LEU A 163 13.14 -15.56 4.68
C LEU A 163 13.27 -14.40 3.69
N GLY A 164 13.58 -13.20 4.16
CA GLY A 164 13.79 -12.05 3.30
C GLY A 164 14.97 -12.23 2.34
N LEU A 165 16.07 -12.83 2.79
CA LEU A 165 17.21 -13.19 1.94
C LEU A 165 16.80 -14.24 0.89
N SER A 166 15.99 -15.24 1.26
CA SER A 166 15.47 -16.25 0.32
C SER A 166 14.54 -15.62 -0.73
N ILE A 167 13.70 -14.66 -0.34
CA ILE A 167 12.83 -13.90 -1.26
C ILE A 167 13.67 -13.12 -2.27
N ARG A 168 14.72 -12.44 -1.82
CA ARG A 168 15.63 -11.69 -2.70
C ARG A 168 16.36 -12.62 -3.67
N ALA A 169 16.90 -13.73 -3.17
CA ALA A 169 17.55 -14.72 -4.02
C ALA A 169 16.58 -15.33 -5.07
N THR A 170 15.31 -15.53 -4.69
CA THR A 170 14.26 -16.01 -5.60
C THR A 170 13.98 -15.03 -6.74
N GLY A 171 13.94 -13.73 -6.42
CA GLY A 171 13.76 -12.67 -7.43
C GLY A 171 14.94 -12.56 -8.39
N ASP A 172 16.17 -12.78 -7.88
CA ASP A 172 17.37 -12.75 -8.72
C ASP A 172 17.46 -13.98 -9.63
N ASN A 173 17.27 -15.20 -9.09
CA ASN A 173 17.31 -16.44 -9.88
C ASN A 173 16.59 -17.61 -9.18
N ALA A 174 15.36 -17.88 -9.58
CA ALA A 174 14.54 -18.95 -9.04
C ALA A 174 15.10 -20.36 -9.28
N ALA A 175 15.86 -20.59 -10.37
CA ALA A 175 16.49 -21.89 -10.66
C ALA A 175 17.63 -22.17 -9.68
N MET A 176 18.46 -21.18 -9.38
CA MET A 176 19.54 -21.29 -8.41
C MET A 176 19.00 -21.57 -6.99
N VAL A 177 17.90 -20.93 -6.63
CA VAL A 177 17.26 -21.10 -5.31
C VAL A 177 16.72 -22.52 -5.14
N ARG A 178 16.16 -23.12 -6.19
CA ARG A 178 15.76 -24.54 -6.19
C ARG A 178 16.95 -25.49 -5.96
N ALA A 179 18.08 -25.22 -6.60
CA ALA A 179 19.30 -26.00 -6.40
C ALA A 179 19.82 -25.91 -4.96
N SER A 180 19.53 -24.82 -4.25
CA SER A 180 19.89 -24.59 -2.84
C SER A 180 18.83 -25.12 -1.85
N SER A 181 17.95 -26.05 -2.28
CA SER A 181 16.90 -26.67 -1.44
C SER A 181 15.85 -25.70 -0.89
N ILE A 182 15.75 -24.48 -1.41
CA ILE A 182 14.73 -23.50 -1.03
C ILE A 182 13.57 -23.61 -2.03
N ASN A 183 12.34 -23.63 -1.53
CA ASN A 183 11.16 -23.71 -2.39
C ASN A 183 10.75 -22.29 -2.88
N PRO A 184 10.92 -21.97 -4.20
CA PRO A 184 10.55 -20.65 -4.72
C PRO A 184 9.05 -20.35 -4.63
N ALA A 185 8.20 -21.37 -4.69
CA ALA A 185 6.76 -21.20 -4.56
C ALA A 185 6.39 -20.64 -3.17
N PHE A 186 7.05 -21.12 -2.13
CA PHE A 186 6.85 -20.62 -0.77
C PHE A 186 7.33 -19.16 -0.61
N THR A 187 8.52 -18.83 -1.12
CA THR A 187 9.06 -17.47 -1.03
C THR A 187 8.23 -16.46 -1.80
N ILE A 188 7.73 -16.81 -2.99
CA ILE A 188 6.80 -15.99 -3.78
C ILE A 188 5.49 -15.78 -3.00
N THR A 189 4.93 -16.85 -2.44
CA THR A 189 3.67 -16.75 -1.68
C THR A 189 3.81 -15.82 -0.49
N VAL A 190 4.86 -15.96 0.31
CA VAL A 190 5.11 -15.08 1.47
C VAL A 190 5.28 -13.62 1.02
N GLY A 191 6.04 -13.38 -0.04
CA GLY A 191 6.27 -12.03 -0.56
C GLY A 191 4.99 -11.36 -1.04
N LEU A 192 4.15 -12.06 -1.81
CA LEU A 192 2.87 -11.53 -2.28
C LEU A 192 1.85 -11.34 -1.14
N CYS A 193 1.84 -12.21 -0.12
CA CYS A 193 1.02 -12.00 1.08
C CYS A 193 1.40 -10.73 1.83
N ILE A 194 2.69 -10.45 2.01
CA ILE A 194 3.17 -9.23 2.67
C ILE A 194 2.86 -8.00 1.81
N SER A 195 3.07 -8.08 0.49
CA SER A 195 2.70 -7.02 -0.44
C SER A 195 1.21 -6.70 -0.36
N GLY A 196 0.34 -7.71 -0.40
CA GLY A 196 -1.10 -7.56 -0.24
C GLY A 196 -1.50 -6.94 1.10
N ALA A 197 -0.86 -7.36 2.20
CA ALA A 197 -1.11 -6.79 3.53
C ALA A 197 -0.80 -5.29 3.59
N LEU A 198 0.33 -4.85 3.04
CA LEU A 198 0.73 -3.44 3.02
C LEU A 198 -0.18 -2.61 2.11
N THR A 199 -0.56 -3.16 0.97
CA THR A 199 -1.50 -2.52 0.03
C THR A 199 -2.86 -2.29 0.68
N ALA A 200 -3.43 -3.32 1.30
CA ALA A 200 -4.72 -3.22 1.98
C ALA A 200 -4.67 -2.32 3.22
N LEU A 201 -3.55 -2.31 3.95
CA LEU A 201 -3.32 -1.37 5.06
C LEU A 201 -3.36 0.07 4.57
N SER A 202 -2.72 0.37 3.44
CA SER A 202 -2.76 1.70 2.84
C SER A 202 -4.19 2.09 2.44
N GLY A 203 -4.93 1.18 1.81
CA GLY A 203 -6.34 1.37 1.49
C GLY A 203 -7.19 1.67 2.72
N GLY A 204 -7.04 0.88 3.78
CA GLY A 204 -7.75 1.07 5.05
C GLY A 204 -7.43 2.41 5.73
N LEU A 205 -6.17 2.85 5.69
CA LEU A 205 -5.76 4.17 6.19
C LEU A 205 -6.36 5.30 5.35
N LEU A 206 -6.37 5.16 4.02
CA LEU A 206 -6.98 6.16 3.14
C LEU A 206 -8.47 6.30 3.41
N ALA A 207 -9.19 5.19 3.55
CA ALA A 207 -10.62 5.18 3.86
C ALA A 207 -10.94 5.93 5.16
N GLN A 208 -10.15 5.70 6.21
CA GLN A 208 -10.29 6.40 7.49
C GLN A 208 -9.85 7.86 7.42
N TYR A 209 -8.88 8.19 6.57
CA TYR A 209 -8.42 9.57 6.34
C TYR A 209 -9.48 10.40 5.62
N GLN A 210 -10.05 9.88 4.53
CA GLN A 210 -11.08 10.54 3.72
C GLN A 210 -12.48 10.41 4.34
N LYS A 211 -12.68 9.49 5.29
CA LYS A 211 -13.98 9.12 5.87
C LYS A 211 -14.99 8.63 4.82
N SER A 212 -14.51 8.09 3.73
CA SER A 212 -15.32 7.51 2.66
C SER A 212 -14.52 6.46 1.92
N CYS A 213 -15.21 5.49 1.33
CA CYS A 213 -14.67 4.51 0.40
C CYS A 213 -15.50 4.54 -0.87
N ASP A 214 -14.85 4.51 -2.01
CA ASP A 214 -15.45 4.36 -3.34
C ASP A 214 -14.91 3.08 -3.98
N ILE A 215 -15.75 2.39 -4.78
CA ILE A 215 -15.37 1.13 -5.43
C ILE A 215 -14.19 1.29 -6.40
N ASN A 216 -14.02 2.47 -6.97
CA ASN A 216 -12.98 2.79 -7.94
C ASN A 216 -11.74 3.44 -7.33
N VAL A 217 -11.66 3.57 -5.99
CA VAL A 217 -10.56 4.27 -5.31
C VAL A 217 -9.19 3.65 -5.58
N GLY A 218 -9.13 2.35 -5.86
CA GLY A 218 -7.89 1.63 -6.19
C GLY A 218 -7.47 1.74 -7.66
N THR A 219 -8.31 2.27 -8.54
CA THR A 219 -8.01 2.32 -9.97
C THR A 219 -6.78 3.18 -10.25
N GLY A 220 -5.75 2.57 -10.87
CA GLY A 220 -4.49 3.25 -11.21
C GLY A 220 -3.48 3.32 -10.06
N MET A 221 -3.72 2.67 -8.92
CA MET A 221 -2.78 2.66 -7.79
C MET A 221 -1.44 2.01 -8.13
N VAL A 222 -1.45 0.96 -8.95
CA VAL A 222 -0.22 0.34 -9.47
C VAL A 222 0.65 1.37 -10.17
N THR A 223 0.06 2.19 -11.05
CA THR A 223 0.79 3.20 -11.81
C THR A 223 1.40 4.27 -10.90
N ILE A 224 0.62 4.76 -9.93
CA ILE A 224 1.08 5.76 -8.95
C ILE A 224 2.23 5.21 -8.10
N ALA A 225 2.10 3.98 -7.64
CA ALA A 225 3.10 3.36 -6.79
C ALA A 225 4.38 2.99 -7.56
N LEU A 226 4.28 2.53 -8.82
CA LEU A 226 5.44 2.30 -9.68
C LEU A 226 6.17 3.61 -10.00
N ALA A 227 5.44 4.68 -10.34
CA ALA A 227 6.05 5.99 -10.57
C ALA A 227 6.79 6.48 -9.32
N SER A 228 6.17 6.36 -8.13
CA SER A 228 6.78 6.71 -6.85
C SER A 228 8.05 5.89 -6.58
N LEU A 229 8.02 4.59 -6.87
CA LEU A 229 9.14 3.67 -6.70
C LEU A 229 10.30 4.06 -7.62
N ILE A 230 10.03 4.27 -8.91
CA ILE A 230 11.07 4.64 -9.90
C ILE A 230 11.71 5.98 -9.52
N ILE A 231 10.93 7.00 -9.19
CA ILE A 231 11.44 8.30 -8.75
C ILE A 231 12.31 8.12 -7.49
N GLY A 232 11.85 7.34 -6.53
CA GLY A 232 12.58 7.10 -5.30
C GLY A 232 13.91 6.37 -5.51
N GLU A 233 13.92 5.28 -6.29
CA GLU A 233 15.15 4.52 -6.58
C GLU A 233 16.16 5.29 -7.43
N THR A 234 15.69 6.16 -8.33
CA THR A 234 16.59 6.97 -9.18
C THR A 234 17.27 8.09 -8.39
N LEU A 235 16.53 8.74 -7.48
CA LEU A 235 17.06 9.87 -6.70
C LEU A 235 17.98 9.43 -5.55
N VAL A 236 17.61 8.38 -4.81
CA VAL A 236 18.34 7.95 -3.60
C VAL A 236 19.38 6.88 -3.90
N GLY A 237 19.22 6.16 -5.02
CA GLY A 237 20.10 5.09 -5.47
C GLY A 237 19.85 3.74 -4.78
N LYS A 238 20.51 2.67 -5.30
CA LYS A 238 20.24 1.26 -4.97
C LYS A 238 21.29 0.59 -4.06
N ARG A 239 22.18 1.37 -3.39
CA ARG A 239 23.36 0.82 -2.70
C ARG A 239 23.01 -0.07 -1.49
N THR A 240 22.05 0.32 -0.65
CA THR A 240 21.67 -0.43 0.57
C THR A 240 20.14 -0.55 0.65
N MET A 241 19.64 -1.62 1.30
CA MET A 241 18.20 -1.85 1.45
C MET A 241 17.51 -0.71 2.20
N VAL A 242 18.15 -0.17 3.24
CA VAL A 242 17.63 0.97 4.00
C VAL A 242 17.45 2.18 3.07
N ARG A 243 18.45 2.48 2.24
CA ARG A 243 18.36 3.60 1.28
C ARG A 243 17.26 3.39 0.26
N ARG A 244 17.08 2.16 -0.24
CA ARG A 244 16.01 1.84 -1.19
C ARG A 244 14.62 2.07 -0.57
N VAL A 245 14.38 1.57 0.65
CA VAL A 245 13.12 1.78 1.37
C VAL A 245 12.87 3.27 1.65
N LEU A 246 13.87 4.00 2.14
CA LEU A 246 13.77 5.46 2.32
C LEU A 246 13.53 6.19 0.99
N GLY A 247 14.19 5.73 -0.08
CA GLY A 247 13.98 6.25 -1.43
C GLY A 247 12.54 6.12 -1.89
N VAL A 248 11.93 4.96 -1.71
CA VAL A 248 10.53 4.70 -2.07
C VAL A 248 9.57 5.63 -1.31
N VAL A 249 9.78 5.79 0.00
CA VAL A 249 8.96 6.72 0.82
C VAL A 249 9.13 8.16 0.33
N PHE A 250 10.37 8.59 0.10
CA PHE A 250 10.65 9.93 -0.42
C PHE A 250 10.04 10.13 -1.82
N GLY A 251 10.15 9.14 -2.69
CA GLY A 251 9.57 9.16 -4.04
C GLY A 251 8.05 9.29 -4.03
N SER A 252 7.37 8.62 -3.11
CA SER A 252 5.92 8.76 -2.93
C SER A 252 5.52 10.17 -2.47
N CYS A 253 6.22 10.73 -1.51
CA CYS A 253 5.98 12.10 -1.06
C CYS A 253 6.22 13.12 -2.19
N LEU A 254 7.32 12.95 -2.95
CA LEU A 254 7.65 13.80 -4.08
C LEU A 254 6.60 13.70 -5.20
N TYR A 255 6.20 12.49 -5.56
CA TYR A 255 5.16 12.28 -6.56
C TYR A 255 3.86 12.99 -6.19
N ARG A 256 3.40 12.83 -4.94
CA ARG A 256 2.18 13.50 -4.46
C ARG A 256 2.32 15.01 -4.42
N PHE A 257 3.50 15.51 -4.08
CA PHE A 257 3.77 16.94 -4.13
C PHE A 257 3.66 17.48 -5.57
N ILE A 258 4.25 16.77 -6.56
CA ILE A 258 4.15 17.14 -7.98
C ILE A 258 2.68 17.17 -8.43
N VAL A 259 1.90 16.14 -8.09
CA VAL A 259 0.46 16.08 -8.42
C VAL A 259 -0.31 17.22 -7.77
N ALA A 260 -0.04 17.53 -6.49
CA ALA A 260 -0.70 18.63 -5.80
C ALA A 260 -0.39 20.00 -6.43
N VAL A 261 0.82 20.20 -6.89
CA VAL A 261 1.23 21.40 -7.63
C VAL A 261 0.55 21.46 -8.99
N ALA A 262 0.54 20.36 -9.75
CA ALA A 262 -0.07 20.29 -11.07
C ALA A 262 -1.59 20.63 -11.01
N LEU A 263 -2.32 20.07 -10.04
CA LEU A 263 -3.74 20.36 -9.85
C LEU A 263 -4.02 21.84 -9.54
N ARG A 264 -3.06 22.55 -8.96
CA ARG A 264 -3.19 24.01 -8.68
C ARG A 264 -2.93 24.87 -9.91
N PHE A 265 -2.20 24.38 -10.89
CA PHE A 265 -2.00 25.09 -12.16
C PHE A 265 -3.17 24.95 -13.12
N ASN A 266 -4.25 24.23 -12.76
CA ASN A 266 -5.38 23.92 -13.65
C ASN A 266 -4.97 23.21 -14.98
N VAL A 267 -3.95 22.37 -14.90
CA VAL A 267 -3.51 21.52 -16.02
C VAL A 267 -4.21 20.16 -15.94
#